data_d0f14c8dc3760696f763ebc0f0eba2fa
#
_entry.id   d0f14c8dc3760696f763ebc0f0eba2fa
#
_cell.length_a   1.000
_cell.length_b   1.000
_cell.length_c   1.000
_cell.angle_alpha   90.00
_cell.angle_beta   90.00
_cell.angle_gamma   90.00
#
_symmetry.space_group_name_H-M   'P 1'
#
loop_
_entity.id
_entity.type
_entity.pdbx_description
1 polymer ?
#
loop_
_entity_poly.entity_id
_entity_poly.type
_entity_poly.pdbx_seq_one_letter_code
_entity_poly.pdbx_strand_id
1 'polypeptide(L)' 'MQEKREYVVRKRKYIALPKKYLKEIEGEFGVTSECVRLALNFSTDSEQSEAIRARAIEMNGFITFKAV' A
#
# COMPACT_ATOMS: atom_id res chain seq x y z
N MET A 1 33.07 2.02 -10.76
CA MET A 1 32.53 1.89 -10.48
C MET A 1 31.89 2.10 -9.94
N GLN A 2 31.40 2.20 -9.67
CA GLN A 2 30.76 2.23 -9.18
C GLN A 2 30.21 2.09 -8.55
N GLU A 3 30.05 2.07 -8.24
CA GLU A 3 29.55 1.93 -7.67
C GLU A 3 29.01 1.67 -6.94
N LYS A 4 29.07 1.69 -6.54
CA LYS A 4 28.61 1.43 -5.82
C LYS A 4 27.74 1.53 -5.27
N ARG A 5 27.14 1.56 -5.17
CA ARG A 5 26.35 1.61 -4.66
C ARG A 5 25.87 0.94 -3.92
N GLU A 6 25.76 0.92 -3.84
CA GLU A 6 25.43 0.29 -3.29
C GLU A 6 24.71 -0.19 -2.50
N TYR A 7 24.62 -0.24 -2.08
CA TYR A 7 24.00 -0.91 -1.02
C TYR A 7 23.07 -0.03 -0.29
N VAL A 8 22.37 0.75 -0.99
CA VAL A 8 21.30 1.50 -0.41
C VAL A 8 20.13 0.55 -0.36
N VAL A 9 19.81 0.09 0.83
CA VAL A 9 18.60 -0.68 1.02
C VAL A 9 17.46 0.29 0.83
N ARG A 10 16.77 0.18 -0.26
CA ARG A 10 15.61 1.02 -0.50
C ARG A 10 14.47 0.50 0.34
N LYS A 11 13.84 1.40 1.04
CA LYS A 11 12.65 1.06 1.80
C LYS A 11 11.46 1.72 1.12
N ARG A 12 10.43 0.93 0.90
CA ARG A 12 9.19 1.44 0.32
C ARG A 12 8.14 1.44 1.39
N LYS A 13 7.43 2.55 1.51
CA LYS A 13 6.34 2.61 2.48
C LYS A 13 5.12 1.90 1.94
N TYR A 14 4.35 1.36 2.83
CA TYR A 14 3.08 0.75 2.47
C TYR A 14 2.20 0.77 3.70
N ILE A 15 0.90 0.57 3.49
CA ILE A 15 -0.04 0.53 4.60
C ILE A 15 -0.30 -0.93 4.93
N ALA A 16 0.02 -1.32 6.16
CA ALA A 16 -0.20 -2.68 6.63
C ALA A 16 -1.63 -2.80 7.13
N LEU A 17 -2.32 -3.85 6.70
CA LEU A 17 -3.72 -4.05 7.06
C LEU A 17 -4.02 -5.54 7.00
N PRO A 18 -4.75 -6.09 7.99
CA PRO A 18 -5.13 -7.51 7.97
C PRO A 18 -5.96 -7.85 6.74
N LYS A 19 -5.84 -9.10 6.30
CA LYS A 19 -6.50 -9.54 5.07
C LYS A 19 -8.01 -9.35 5.12
N LYS A 20 -8.61 -9.56 6.28
CA LYS A 20 -10.07 -9.44 6.35
C LYS A 20 -10.53 -8.04 6.01
N TYR A 21 -9.75 -7.03 6.36
CA TYR A 21 -10.10 -5.66 6.04
C TYR A 21 -9.84 -5.35 4.58
N LEU A 22 -8.86 -6.01 3.99
CA LEU A 22 -8.62 -5.85 2.54
C LEU A 22 -9.85 -6.27 1.77
N LYS A 23 -10.48 -7.37 2.17
CA LYS A 23 -11.69 -7.82 1.49
C LYS A 23 -12.84 -6.86 1.67
N GLU A 24 -12.93 -6.25 2.85
CA GLU A 24 -13.97 -5.25 3.07
C GLU A 24 -13.81 -4.06 2.15
N ILE A 25 -12.59 -3.61 1.98
CA ILE A 25 -12.32 -2.49 1.09
C ILE A 25 -12.66 -2.86 -0.36
N GLU A 26 -12.33 -4.09 -0.77
CA GLU A 26 -12.70 -4.55 -2.10
C GLU A 26 -14.19 -4.43 -2.33
N GLY A 27 -14.98 -4.86 -1.36
CA GLY A 27 -16.42 -4.78 -1.47
C GLY A 27 -16.94 -3.36 -1.44
N GLU A 28 -16.38 -2.53 -0.59
CA GLU A 28 -16.82 -1.15 -0.46
C GLU A 28 -16.56 -0.34 -1.73
N PHE A 29 -15.42 -0.58 -2.37
CA PHE A 29 -15.02 0.20 -3.53
C PHE A 29 -15.32 -0.50 -4.85
N GLY A 30 -15.74 -1.77 -4.80
CA GLY A 30 -16.01 -2.52 -6.01
C GLY A 30 -14.76 -2.75 -6.85
N VAL A 31 -13.64 -3.03 -6.21
CA VAL A 31 -12.36 -3.20 -6.89
C VAL A 31 -11.76 -4.56 -6.57
N THR A 32 -10.73 -4.93 -7.32
CA THR A 32 -10.06 -6.21 -7.10
C THR A 32 -9.06 -6.10 -5.97
N SER A 33 -8.63 -7.26 -5.47
CA SER A 33 -7.63 -7.29 -4.41
C SER A 33 -6.32 -6.67 -4.87
N GLU A 34 -5.97 -6.87 -6.14
CA GLU A 34 -4.76 -6.28 -6.65
C GLU A 34 -4.84 -4.76 -6.66
N CYS A 35 -6.00 -4.22 -7.01
CA CYS A 35 -6.19 -2.78 -6.99
C CYS A 35 -5.98 -2.21 -5.59
N VAL A 36 -6.56 -2.88 -4.60
CA VAL A 36 -6.39 -2.46 -3.21
C VAL A 36 -4.92 -2.52 -2.81
N ARG A 37 -4.26 -3.62 -3.16
CA ARG A 37 -2.86 -3.80 -2.79
C ARG A 37 -1.97 -2.74 -3.42
N LEU A 38 -2.21 -2.41 -4.69
CA LEU A 38 -1.42 -1.39 -5.35
C LEU A 38 -1.62 -0.03 -4.69
N ALA A 39 -2.85 0.27 -4.27
CA ALA A 39 -3.12 1.53 -3.59
C ALA A 39 -2.40 1.57 -2.25
N LEU A 40 -2.44 0.48 -1.49
CA LEU A 40 -1.80 0.44 -0.18
C LEU A 40 -0.28 0.47 -0.28
N ASN A 41 0.27 0.04 -1.40
CA ASN A 41 1.71 0.09 -1.62
C ASN A 41 2.15 1.42 -2.20
N PHE A 42 1.24 2.37 -2.38
CA PHE A 42 1.54 3.67 -2.99
C PHE A 42 2.03 3.52 -4.42
N SER A 43 1.62 2.43 -5.10
CA SER A 43 2.01 2.20 -6.49
C SER A 43 1.11 2.92 -7.46
N THR A 44 -0.09 3.30 -7.03
CA THR A 44 -1.02 4.06 -7.85
C THR A 44 -1.39 5.32 -7.10
N ASP A 45 -1.83 6.33 -7.84
CA ASP A 45 -1.98 7.65 -7.24
C ASP A 45 -3.22 8.36 -7.77
N SER A 46 -4.31 7.60 -7.95
CA SER A 46 -5.58 8.16 -8.38
C SER A 46 -6.40 8.56 -7.16
N GLU A 47 -7.51 9.26 -7.41
CA GLU A 47 -8.43 9.60 -6.34
C GLU A 47 -8.94 8.36 -5.62
N GLN A 48 -9.20 7.30 -6.39
CA GLN A 48 -9.65 6.05 -5.80
C GLN A 48 -8.57 5.46 -4.90
N SER A 49 -7.31 5.52 -5.34
CA SER A 49 -6.21 5.04 -4.52
C SER A 49 -6.10 5.79 -3.22
N GLU A 50 -6.27 7.10 -3.27
CA GLU A 50 -6.22 7.91 -2.05
C GLU A 50 -7.36 7.57 -1.12
N ALA A 51 -8.57 7.36 -1.68
CA ALA A 51 -9.71 6.99 -0.87
C ALA A 51 -9.49 5.63 -0.20
N ILE A 52 -8.92 4.68 -0.93
CA ILE A 52 -8.63 3.37 -0.38
C ILE A 52 -7.63 3.49 0.76
N ARG A 53 -6.58 4.29 0.58
CA ARG A 53 -5.59 4.49 1.63
C ARG A 53 -6.21 5.14 2.88
N ALA A 54 -7.07 6.13 2.68
CA ALA A 54 -7.73 6.78 3.80
C ALA A 54 -8.61 5.79 4.56
N ARG A 55 -9.34 4.95 3.82
CA ARG A 55 -10.19 3.96 4.45
C ARG A 55 -9.38 2.94 5.23
N ALA A 56 -8.24 2.54 4.69
CA ALA A 56 -7.37 1.59 5.38
C ALA A 56 -6.87 2.16 6.71
N ILE A 57 -6.53 3.43 6.73
CA ILE A 57 -6.10 4.07 7.97
C ILE A 57 -7.23 4.10 8.98
N GLU A 58 -8.46 4.36 8.52
CA GLU A 58 -9.62 4.34 9.40
C GLU A 58 -9.84 2.96 10.02
N MET A 59 -9.43 1.91 9.31
CA MET A 59 -9.55 0.54 9.79
C MET A 59 -8.37 0.11 10.63
N ASN A 60 -7.61 1.07 11.16
CA ASN A 60 -6.44 0.81 12.00
C ASN A 60 -5.23 0.30 11.23
N GLY A 61 -5.22 0.53 9.93
CA GLY A 61 -4.00 0.30 9.17
C GLY A 61 -2.94 1.32 9.56
N PHE A 62 -1.69 1.00 9.31
CA PHE A 62 -0.63 1.92 9.64
C PHE A 62 0.43 1.89 8.56
N ILE A 63 1.09 3.02 8.38
CA ILE A 63 2.15 3.14 7.40
C ILE A 63 3.42 2.56 7.98
N THR A 64 4.03 1.66 7.24
CA THR A 64 5.29 1.06 7.65
C THR A 64 6.17 0.93 6.40
N PHE A 65 7.32 0.33 6.56
CA PHE A 65 8.29 0.23 5.47
C PHE A 65 8.76 -1.20 5.35
N LYS A 66 9.07 -1.58 4.13
CA LYS A 66 9.68 -2.88 3.88
C LYS A 66 10.87 -2.68 2.96
N ALA A 67 11.86 -3.55 3.11
CA ALA A 67 13.02 -3.53 2.24
C ALA A 67 12.61 -4.01 0.85
N VAL A 68 13.23 -3.43 -0.16
CA VAL A 68 12.95 -3.80 -1.54
C VAL A 68 14.16 -4.47 -2.13
#